data_7d9e80f6dfd9493f53c63543d4a578a4
#
_entry.id   7d9e80f6dfd9493f53c63543d4a578a4
#
_cell.length_a   1.000
_cell.length_b   1.000
_cell.length_c   1.000
_cell.angle_alpha   90.00
_cell.angle_beta   90.00
_cell.angle_gamma   90.00
#
_symmetry.space_group_name_H-M   'P 1'
#
loop_
_entity.id
_entity.type
_entity.pdbx_description
1 polymer ?
#
loop_
_entity_poly.entity_id
_entity_poly.type
_entity_poly.pdbx_seq_one_letter_code
_entity_poly.pdbx_strand_id
1 'polypeptide(L)'
;MTAIEIKYELYRNTARNGDIILWKSNSLASDLIRYFDNFYINADDEKIKSPSYYTHISYVHWHRNRLENCDAWYEGITNVPMSHRIKHYVDFCVIRPTKINLVEHGINEGLNEWEAQVKYDYFRLLRIAIVKKTGIDITGLSNSKKYICSLFIQKYCENIGLKSYEFCKLMTPQDFIRFANRSIYKEEVEILLNDN
;
A
#
# COMPACT_ATOMS: atom_id res chain seq x y z
N MET A 1 -13.23 13.50 18.94
CA MET A 1 -12.91 12.43 17.99
C MET A 1 -12.77 13.06 16.61
N THR A 2 -11.68 12.87 15.93
CA THR A 2 -11.45 13.38 14.57
C THR A 2 -12.22 12.54 13.54
N ALA A 3 -12.37 13.03 12.29
CA ALA A 3 -13.05 12.28 11.23
C ALA A 3 -12.40 10.89 10.98
N ILE A 4 -11.07 10.82 10.99
CA ILE A 4 -10.36 9.54 10.80
C ILE A 4 -10.57 8.58 12.00
N GLU A 5 -10.69 9.08 13.21
CA GLU A 5 -10.99 8.23 14.39
C GLU A 5 -12.40 7.64 14.29
N ILE A 6 -13.39 8.44 13.86
CA ILE A 6 -14.77 7.94 13.62
C ILE A 6 -14.76 6.86 12.53
N LYS A 7 -14.08 7.13 11.41
CA LYS A 7 -13.94 6.18 10.29
C LYS A 7 -13.26 4.89 10.74
N TYR A 8 -12.23 4.99 11.59
CA TYR A 8 -11.55 3.83 12.16
C TYR A 8 -12.48 2.98 13.03
N GLU A 9 -13.27 3.59 13.92
CA GLU A 9 -14.18 2.83 14.78
C GLU A 9 -15.27 2.11 13.97
N LEU A 10 -15.78 2.74 12.91
CA LEU A 10 -16.72 2.10 11.98
C LEU A 10 -16.05 0.92 11.25
N TYR A 11 -14.84 1.13 10.72
CA TYR A 11 -14.10 0.11 10.01
C TYR A 11 -13.72 -1.07 10.91
N ARG A 12 -13.26 -0.82 12.13
CA ARG A 12 -12.81 -1.84 13.08
C ARG A 12 -13.85 -2.94 13.30
N ASN A 13 -15.14 -2.59 13.29
CA ASN A 13 -16.25 -3.54 13.48
C ASN A 13 -16.42 -4.51 12.30
N THR A 14 -15.90 -4.17 11.13
CA THR A 14 -16.00 -4.96 9.89
C THR A 14 -14.66 -5.41 9.33
N ALA A 15 -13.56 -5.00 9.97
CA ALA A 15 -12.19 -5.30 9.55
C ALA A 15 -11.92 -6.81 9.47
N ARG A 16 -11.25 -7.24 8.41
CA ARG A 16 -10.85 -8.63 8.18
C ARG A 16 -9.33 -8.73 8.06
N ASN A 17 -8.82 -9.89 8.43
CA ASN A 17 -7.43 -10.23 8.16
C ASN A 17 -7.12 -10.06 6.68
N GLY A 18 -6.06 -9.32 6.38
CA GLY A 18 -5.62 -9.11 5.02
C GLY A 18 -6.25 -7.94 4.28
N ASP A 19 -7.15 -7.18 4.90
CA ASP A 19 -7.58 -5.90 4.33
C ASP A 19 -6.36 -5.00 4.08
N ILE A 20 -6.27 -4.43 2.88
CA ILE A 20 -5.20 -3.51 2.48
C ILE A 20 -5.69 -2.09 2.73
N ILE A 21 -4.88 -1.31 3.43
CA ILE A 21 -5.19 0.08 3.79
C ILE A 21 -4.33 1.03 2.97
N LEU A 22 -4.98 1.94 2.27
CA LEU A 22 -4.36 3.06 1.59
C LEU A 22 -4.49 4.31 2.46
N TRP A 23 -3.38 4.95 2.78
CA TRP A 23 -3.31 6.07 3.72
C TRP A 23 -3.10 7.40 3.01
N LYS A 24 -3.85 8.42 3.44
CA LYS A 24 -3.70 9.81 3.02
C LYS A 24 -3.04 10.61 4.13
N SER A 25 -1.96 11.31 3.80
CA SER A 25 -1.23 12.18 4.74
C SER A 25 -1.05 13.59 4.15
N ASN A 26 -0.93 14.58 5.04
CA ASN A 26 -0.66 15.98 4.68
C ASN A 26 0.79 16.40 5.06
N SER A 27 1.73 15.46 5.20
CA SER A 27 3.13 15.76 5.46
C SER A 27 3.86 16.24 4.19
N LEU A 28 4.95 17.01 4.37
CA LEU A 28 5.81 17.42 3.24
C LEU A 28 6.33 16.24 2.43
N ALA A 29 6.69 15.12 3.09
CA ALA A 29 7.10 13.89 2.39
C ALA A 29 5.96 13.33 1.53
N SER A 30 4.72 13.40 2.03
CA SER A 30 3.53 12.97 1.28
C SER A 30 3.25 13.88 0.08
N ASP A 31 3.50 15.19 0.19
CA ASP A 31 3.37 16.12 -0.93
C ASP A 31 4.38 15.78 -2.03
N LEU A 32 5.60 15.42 -1.66
CA LEU A 32 6.62 14.98 -2.61
C LEU A 32 6.21 13.69 -3.32
N ILE A 33 5.71 12.70 -2.58
CA ILE A 33 5.21 11.45 -3.15
C ILE A 33 4.07 11.74 -4.13
N ARG A 34 3.08 12.56 -3.74
CA ARG A 34 1.96 12.96 -4.61
C ARG A 34 2.45 13.68 -5.86
N TYR A 35 3.41 14.59 -5.73
CA TYR A 35 3.96 15.31 -6.88
C TYR A 35 4.54 14.36 -7.95
N PHE A 36 5.30 13.36 -7.54
CA PHE A 36 5.88 12.38 -8.46
C PHE A 36 4.86 11.35 -8.96
N ASP A 37 3.82 11.06 -8.17
CA ASP A 37 2.81 10.05 -8.48
C ASP A 37 1.58 10.61 -9.23
N ASN A 38 1.52 11.92 -9.47
CA ASN A 38 0.45 12.54 -10.28
C ASN A 38 0.44 12.10 -11.74
N PHE A 39 1.42 11.29 -12.14
CA PHE A 39 1.51 10.72 -13.47
C PHE A 39 1.61 9.19 -13.35
N TYR A 40 0.92 8.47 -14.20
CA TYR A 40 1.15 7.05 -14.39
C TYR A 40 1.39 6.75 -15.87
N ILE A 41 2.08 5.65 -16.15
CA ILE A 41 2.30 5.17 -17.50
C ILE A 41 1.25 4.09 -17.74
N ASN A 42 0.41 4.24 -18.77
CA ASN A 42 -0.57 3.23 -19.15
C ASN A 42 0.11 2.04 -19.87
N ALA A 43 -0.69 1.05 -20.30
CA ALA A 43 -0.18 -0.13 -21.02
C ALA A 43 0.43 0.22 -22.40
N ASP A 44 0.13 1.39 -22.95
CA ASP A 44 0.62 1.89 -24.25
C ASP A 44 1.78 2.89 -24.08
N ASP A 45 2.44 2.90 -22.91
CA ASP A 45 3.51 3.82 -22.52
C ASP A 45 3.14 5.31 -22.54
N GLU A 46 1.85 5.64 -22.56
CA GLU A 46 1.40 7.03 -22.45
C GLU A 46 1.42 7.51 -21.00
N LYS A 47 1.98 8.69 -20.78
CA LYS A 47 2.01 9.36 -19.49
C LYS A 47 0.71 10.11 -19.25
N ILE A 48 -0.14 9.59 -18.37
CA ILE A 48 -1.44 10.18 -18.04
C ILE A 48 -1.34 10.92 -16.70
N LYS A 49 -1.77 12.19 -16.67
CA LYS A 49 -1.89 12.95 -15.43
C LYS A 49 -3.11 12.43 -14.66
N SER A 50 -2.89 11.98 -13.44
CA SER A 50 -3.93 11.48 -12.55
C SER A 50 -3.65 11.91 -11.12
N PRO A 51 -4.61 12.55 -10.43
CA PRO A 51 -4.41 12.96 -9.06
C PRO A 51 -3.98 11.81 -8.16
N SER A 52 -2.99 12.04 -7.31
CA SER A 52 -2.56 11.10 -6.28
C SER A 52 -3.05 11.58 -4.92
N TYR A 53 -3.82 10.73 -4.24
CA TYR A 53 -4.38 11.01 -2.92
C TYR A 53 -3.66 10.19 -1.83
N TYR A 54 -3.28 8.96 -2.14
CA TYR A 54 -2.73 8.03 -1.18
C TYR A 54 -1.21 7.99 -1.28
N THR A 55 -0.55 8.09 -0.14
CA THR A 55 0.92 8.25 -0.05
C THR A 55 1.59 7.10 0.71
N HIS A 56 0.79 6.24 1.33
CA HIS A 56 1.30 5.06 2.03
C HIS A 56 0.30 3.91 1.92
N ILE A 57 0.78 2.67 2.12
CA ILE A 57 -0.02 1.46 2.01
C ILE A 57 0.46 0.42 3.02
N SER A 58 -0.49 -0.32 3.57
CA SER A 58 -0.29 -1.38 4.57
C SER A 58 -1.32 -2.47 4.40
N TYR A 59 -1.18 -3.57 5.14
CA TYR A 59 -2.30 -4.49 5.39
C TYR A 59 -2.58 -4.58 6.89
N VAL A 60 -3.78 -5.08 7.26
CA VAL A 60 -4.15 -5.28 8.66
C VAL A 60 -4.43 -6.74 8.96
N HIS A 61 -4.25 -7.10 10.23
CA HIS A 61 -4.63 -8.39 10.77
C HIS A 61 -5.02 -8.30 12.24
N TRP A 62 -5.84 -9.23 12.69
CA TRP A 62 -6.19 -9.35 14.09
C TRP A 62 -5.15 -10.15 14.85
N HIS A 63 -4.64 -9.59 15.95
CA HIS A 63 -3.79 -10.29 16.90
C HIS A 63 -4.28 -10.04 18.34
N ARG A 64 -4.68 -11.10 19.05
CA ARG A 64 -5.18 -11.01 20.44
C ARG A 64 -6.23 -9.92 20.67
N ASN A 65 -7.27 -9.87 19.81
CA ASN A 65 -8.34 -8.86 19.84
C ASN A 65 -7.89 -7.42 19.55
N ARG A 66 -6.70 -7.23 19.01
CA ARG A 66 -6.20 -5.95 18.58
C ARG A 66 -6.00 -5.96 17.05
N LEU A 67 -6.55 -4.95 16.37
CA LEU A 67 -6.31 -4.77 14.95
C LEU A 67 -4.92 -4.14 14.76
N GLU A 68 -4.02 -4.89 14.18
CA GLU A 68 -2.64 -4.48 13.90
C GLU A 68 -2.47 -4.10 12.44
N ASN A 69 -1.58 -3.16 12.18
CA ASN A 69 -1.18 -2.66 10.88
C ASN A 69 0.26 -3.07 10.60
N CYS A 70 0.47 -3.80 9.51
CA CYS A 70 1.79 -4.20 9.05
C CYS A 70 2.16 -3.46 7.77
N ASP A 71 3.30 -2.78 7.78
CA ASP A 71 3.76 -1.93 6.67
C ASP A 71 5.28 -1.79 6.61
N ALA A 72 5.79 -1.30 5.47
CA ALA A 72 7.16 -0.82 5.38
C ALA A 72 7.20 0.68 5.69
N TRP A 73 7.78 1.03 6.83
CA TRP A 73 7.95 2.39 7.34
C TRP A 73 9.42 2.79 7.29
N TYR A 74 9.72 4.06 7.53
CA TYR A 74 11.10 4.57 7.44
C TYR A 74 12.14 3.79 8.27
N GLU A 75 11.72 3.10 9.32
CA GLU A 75 12.58 2.24 10.16
C GLU A 75 12.77 0.83 9.58
N GLY A 76 11.90 0.42 8.66
CA GLY A 76 11.82 -0.92 8.08
C GLY A 76 10.40 -1.46 8.09
N ILE A 77 10.25 -2.79 8.11
CA ILE A 77 8.94 -3.41 8.30
C ILE A 77 8.50 -3.22 9.75
N THR A 78 7.27 -2.76 9.96
CA THR A 78 6.67 -2.53 11.27
C THR A 78 5.34 -3.26 11.41
N ASN A 79 5.04 -3.70 12.63
CA ASN A 79 3.74 -4.26 13.00
C ASN A 79 3.27 -3.54 14.26
N VAL A 80 2.29 -2.66 14.12
CA VAL A 80 1.83 -1.77 15.21
C VAL A 80 0.30 -1.72 15.26
N PRO A 81 -0.32 -1.40 16.42
CA PRO A 81 -1.77 -1.20 16.46
C PRO A 81 -2.24 -0.18 15.42
N MET A 82 -3.31 -0.49 14.68
CA MET A 82 -3.88 0.43 13.70
C MET A 82 -4.31 1.76 14.36
N SER A 83 -4.83 1.71 15.59
CA SER A 83 -5.15 2.89 16.39
C SER A 83 -3.96 3.82 16.67
N HIS A 84 -2.74 3.28 16.64
CA HIS A 84 -1.53 4.08 16.72
C HIS A 84 -1.18 4.68 15.35
N ARG A 85 -1.37 3.91 14.28
CA ARG A 85 -1.05 4.33 12.92
C ARG A 85 -1.94 5.47 12.43
N ILE A 86 -3.24 5.49 12.74
CA ILE A 86 -4.17 6.54 12.31
C ILE A 86 -3.77 7.96 12.77
N LYS A 87 -2.97 8.09 13.84
CA LYS A 87 -2.50 9.40 14.35
C LYS A 87 -1.58 10.13 13.37
N HIS A 88 -1.01 9.43 12.39
CA HIS A 88 -0.09 9.97 11.39
C HIS A 88 -0.76 10.35 10.07
N TYR A 89 -2.08 10.12 9.96
CA TYR A 89 -2.82 10.27 8.72
C TYR A 89 -4.10 11.09 8.90
N VAL A 90 -4.63 11.60 7.80
CA VAL A 90 -5.87 12.39 7.79
C VAL A 90 -7.07 11.59 7.30
N ASP A 91 -6.82 10.53 6.52
CA ASP A 91 -7.84 9.65 5.96
C ASP A 91 -7.24 8.32 5.49
N PHE A 92 -8.10 7.32 5.22
CA PHE A 92 -7.70 6.05 4.64
C PHE A 92 -8.83 5.47 3.78
N CYS A 93 -8.45 4.60 2.82
CA CYS A 93 -9.34 3.74 2.05
C CYS A 93 -8.99 2.28 2.30
N VAL A 94 -9.96 1.40 2.18
CA VAL A 94 -9.77 -0.05 2.37
C VAL A 94 -9.99 -0.79 1.06
N ILE A 95 -9.05 -1.62 0.68
CA ILE A 95 -9.18 -2.61 -0.39
C ILE A 95 -9.22 -3.99 0.27
N ARG A 96 -10.32 -4.71 0.07
CA ARG A 96 -10.52 -6.05 0.63
C ARG A 96 -10.28 -7.11 -0.43
N PRO A 97 -9.31 -8.01 -0.28
CA PRO A 97 -9.18 -9.19 -1.12
C PRO A 97 -10.40 -10.10 -0.97
N THR A 98 -10.99 -10.54 -2.08
CA THR A 98 -12.15 -11.44 -2.10
C THR A 98 -11.75 -12.91 -2.06
N LYS A 99 -10.55 -13.25 -2.56
CA LYS A 99 -9.99 -14.60 -2.53
C LYS A 99 -9.19 -14.81 -1.23
N ILE A 100 -9.81 -15.46 -0.25
CA ILE A 100 -9.32 -15.49 1.15
C ILE A 100 -8.38 -16.68 1.42
N ASN A 101 -8.22 -17.66 0.53
CA ASN A 101 -7.61 -18.94 0.85
C ASN A 101 -6.11 -18.89 1.22
N LEU A 102 -5.41 -17.78 0.95
CA LEU A 102 -3.98 -17.62 1.21
C LEU A 102 -3.66 -16.40 2.09
N VAL A 103 -4.66 -15.72 2.67
CA VAL A 103 -4.45 -14.50 3.46
C VAL A 103 -3.55 -14.76 4.67
N GLU A 104 -3.76 -15.86 5.39
CA GLU A 104 -2.92 -16.21 6.54
C GLU A 104 -1.46 -16.47 6.14
N HIS A 105 -1.23 -17.10 4.98
CA HIS A 105 0.13 -17.28 4.45
C HIS A 105 0.79 -15.93 4.16
N GLY A 106 0.11 -15.02 3.48
CA GLY A 106 0.64 -13.67 3.20
C GLY A 106 0.93 -12.88 4.46
N ILE A 107 0.08 -12.97 5.50
CA ILE A 107 0.30 -12.32 6.79
C ILE A 107 1.55 -12.90 7.48
N ASN A 108 1.68 -14.24 7.54
CA ASN A 108 2.82 -14.90 8.16
C ASN A 108 4.14 -14.53 7.50
N GLU A 109 4.19 -14.48 6.16
CA GLU A 109 5.37 -14.02 5.42
C GLU A 109 5.72 -12.57 5.75
N GLY A 110 4.73 -11.68 5.85
CA GLY A 110 4.97 -10.29 6.26
C GLY A 110 5.48 -10.15 7.69
N LEU A 111 4.98 -10.97 8.62
CA LEU A 111 5.48 -11.01 10.00
C LEU A 111 6.90 -11.56 10.09
N ASN A 112 7.26 -12.57 9.28
CA ASN A 112 8.63 -13.06 9.16
C ASN A 112 9.59 -11.95 8.72
N GLU A 113 9.19 -11.11 7.73
CA GLU A 113 9.99 -9.96 7.28
C GLU A 113 10.13 -8.88 8.38
N TRP A 114 9.09 -8.70 9.21
CA TRP A 114 9.15 -7.82 10.37
C TRP A 114 10.14 -8.36 11.43
N GLU A 115 10.05 -9.64 11.79
CA GLU A 115 10.96 -10.28 12.73
C GLU A 115 12.41 -10.25 12.21
N ALA A 116 12.62 -10.40 10.90
CA ALA A 116 13.90 -10.26 10.23
C ALA A 116 14.44 -8.82 10.19
N GLN A 117 13.68 -7.84 10.68
CA GLN A 117 14.03 -6.41 10.71
C GLN A 117 14.46 -5.86 9.35
N VAL A 118 13.74 -6.23 8.31
CA VAL A 118 14.02 -5.78 6.93
C VAL A 118 13.90 -4.27 6.84
N LYS A 119 14.92 -3.63 6.26
CA LYS A 119 15.05 -2.16 6.21
C LYS A 119 14.28 -1.53 5.06
N TYR A 120 13.99 -0.24 5.18
CA TYR A 120 13.34 0.57 4.15
C TYR A 120 14.30 0.89 2.99
N ASP A 121 13.78 0.88 1.74
CA ASP A 121 14.54 1.17 0.51
C ASP A 121 14.31 2.59 0.01
N TYR A 122 15.03 3.55 0.54
CA TYR A 122 14.98 4.94 0.10
C TYR A 122 15.44 5.14 -1.36
N PHE A 123 16.40 4.34 -1.84
CA PHE A 123 16.89 4.45 -3.21
C PHE A 123 15.83 4.01 -4.23
N ARG A 124 15.03 3.01 -3.88
CA ARG A 124 13.90 2.58 -4.70
C ARG A 124 12.83 3.66 -4.79
N LEU A 125 12.55 4.37 -3.70
CA LEU A 125 11.63 5.50 -3.72
C LEU A 125 12.10 6.60 -4.69
N LEU A 126 13.40 6.94 -4.63
CA LEU A 126 14.01 7.89 -5.57
C LEU A 126 13.93 7.40 -7.02
N ARG A 127 14.21 6.12 -7.27
CA ARG A 127 14.07 5.50 -8.59
C ARG A 127 12.66 5.64 -9.15
N ILE A 128 11.63 5.33 -8.34
CA ILE A 128 10.23 5.50 -8.75
C ILE A 128 9.94 6.95 -9.14
N ALA A 129 10.40 7.91 -8.33
CA ALA A 129 10.21 9.33 -8.61
C ALA A 129 10.83 9.75 -9.95
N ILE A 130 12.04 9.28 -10.26
CA ILE A 130 12.73 9.56 -11.53
C ILE A 130 11.97 8.92 -12.70
N VAL A 131 11.61 7.64 -12.60
CA VAL A 131 10.86 6.93 -13.67
C VAL A 131 9.52 7.61 -13.93
N LYS A 132 8.75 7.92 -12.90
CA LYS A 132 7.45 8.60 -13.03
C LYS A 132 7.59 9.97 -13.69
N LYS A 133 8.67 10.70 -13.43
CA LYS A 133 8.91 12.03 -13.99
C LYS A 133 9.48 12.00 -15.41
N THR A 134 10.45 11.14 -15.68
CA THR A 134 11.25 11.17 -16.91
C THR A 134 10.93 10.03 -17.89
N GLY A 135 10.29 8.95 -17.43
CA GLY A 135 10.15 7.70 -18.18
C GLY A 135 11.42 6.85 -18.23
N ILE A 136 12.55 7.33 -17.68
CA ILE A 136 13.85 6.64 -17.73
C ILE A 136 14.02 5.77 -16.49
N ASP A 137 14.14 4.46 -16.67
CA ASP A 137 14.43 3.53 -15.58
C ASP A 137 15.94 3.43 -15.32
N ILE A 138 16.36 3.95 -14.16
CA ILE A 138 17.73 3.82 -13.67
C ILE A 138 17.86 2.48 -12.94
N THR A 139 18.24 1.43 -13.66
CA THR A 139 18.49 0.11 -13.09
C THR A 139 19.69 0.14 -12.15
N GLY A 140 19.63 -0.63 -11.05
CA GLY A 140 20.77 -0.81 -10.13
C GLY A 140 20.73 0.03 -8.85
N LEU A 141 19.79 0.96 -8.68
CA LEU A 141 19.65 1.78 -7.47
C LEU A 141 18.91 1.10 -6.31
N SER A 142 18.34 -0.09 -6.48
CA SER A 142 17.58 -0.75 -5.41
C SER A 142 18.26 -2.05 -4.94
N ASN A 143 18.18 -2.29 -3.62
CA ASN A 143 18.63 -3.54 -3.01
C ASN A 143 17.42 -4.49 -2.87
N SER A 144 17.54 -5.73 -3.38
CA SER A 144 16.48 -6.75 -3.34
C SER A 144 16.05 -7.18 -1.93
N LYS A 145 16.84 -6.85 -0.90
CA LYS A 145 16.57 -7.18 0.52
C LYS A 145 15.92 -6.05 1.31
N LYS A 146 15.46 -4.99 0.63
CA LYS A 146 14.81 -3.83 1.27
C LYS A 146 13.47 -3.57 0.63
N TYR A 147 12.53 -3.03 1.40
CA TYR A 147 11.19 -2.70 0.93
C TYR A 147 10.87 -1.21 1.04
N ILE A 148 10.04 -0.74 0.11
CA ILE A 148 9.15 0.41 0.29
C ILE A 148 7.74 -0.13 0.56
N CYS A 149 6.84 0.71 1.06
CA CYS A 149 5.48 0.28 1.44
C CYS A 149 4.74 -0.42 0.29
N SER A 150 4.78 0.12 -0.93
CA SER A 150 4.08 -0.47 -2.07
C SER A 150 4.68 -1.81 -2.53
N LEU A 151 6.01 -1.97 -2.50
CA LEU A 151 6.65 -3.24 -2.82
C LEU A 151 6.34 -4.33 -1.78
N PHE A 152 6.31 -3.95 -0.50
CA PHE A 152 5.96 -4.86 0.57
C PHE A 152 4.53 -5.39 0.38
N ILE A 153 3.58 -4.50 0.06
CA ILE A 153 2.21 -4.90 -0.20
C ILE A 153 2.05 -5.64 -1.54
N GLN A 154 2.84 -5.30 -2.55
CA GLN A 154 2.87 -6.08 -3.79
C GLN A 154 3.27 -7.54 -3.50
N LYS A 155 4.34 -7.76 -2.72
CA LYS A 155 4.75 -9.11 -2.30
C LYS A 155 3.67 -9.81 -1.48
N TYR A 156 3.00 -9.08 -0.58
CA TYR A 156 1.85 -9.60 0.15
C TYR A 156 0.74 -10.06 -0.82
N CYS A 157 0.38 -9.25 -1.82
CA CYS A 157 -0.62 -9.59 -2.83
C CYS A 157 -0.23 -10.84 -3.63
N GLU A 158 1.03 -10.97 -4.02
CA GLU A 158 1.56 -12.17 -4.69
C GLU A 158 1.41 -13.42 -3.80
N ASN A 159 1.76 -13.32 -2.52
CA ASN A 159 1.66 -14.41 -1.54
C ASN A 159 0.22 -14.87 -1.30
N ILE A 160 -0.76 -13.96 -1.37
CA ILE A 160 -2.19 -14.31 -1.25
C ILE A 160 -2.84 -14.71 -2.58
N GLY A 161 -2.08 -14.72 -3.68
CA GLY A 161 -2.54 -15.16 -5.01
C GLY A 161 -3.34 -14.12 -5.79
N LEU A 162 -3.23 -12.84 -5.44
CA LEU A 162 -3.77 -11.73 -6.23
C LEU A 162 -2.88 -11.46 -7.43
N LYS A 163 -3.20 -12.05 -8.58
CA LYS A 163 -2.42 -11.91 -9.83
C LYS A 163 -2.47 -10.52 -10.45
N SER A 164 -3.49 -9.75 -10.14
CA SER A 164 -3.74 -8.41 -10.67
C SER A 164 -2.59 -7.42 -10.44
N TYR A 165 -1.76 -7.65 -9.44
CA TYR A 165 -0.65 -6.75 -9.09
C TYR A 165 0.71 -7.20 -9.66
N GLU A 166 0.78 -8.29 -10.40
CA GLU A 166 2.02 -8.81 -11.01
C GLU A 166 2.58 -7.91 -12.12
N PHE A 167 1.77 -7.01 -12.70
CA PHE A 167 2.10 -6.31 -13.93
C PHE A 167 2.82 -4.98 -13.78
N CYS A 168 2.99 -4.45 -12.58
CA CYS A 168 3.63 -3.16 -12.38
C CYS A 168 4.91 -3.28 -11.53
N LYS A 169 6.07 -3.16 -12.18
CA LYS A 169 7.38 -3.25 -11.49
C LYS A 169 7.65 -2.13 -10.49
N LEU A 170 6.93 -1.01 -10.59
CA LEU A 170 7.16 0.21 -9.82
C LEU A 170 5.84 0.78 -9.31
N MET A 171 5.08 -0.02 -8.55
CA MET A 171 3.81 0.42 -7.98
C MET A 171 3.99 1.48 -6.89
N THR A 172 3.08 2.43 -6.89
CA THR A 172 2.89 3.40 -5.82
C THR A 172 1.59 3.07 -5.06
N PRO A 173 1.35 3.61 -3.86
CA PRO A 173 0.08 3.42 -3.16
C PRO A 173 -1.15 3.78 -4.01
N GLN A 174 -1.06 4.86 -4.81
CA GLN A 174 -2.14 5.28 -5.69
C GLN A 174 -2.42 4.28 -6.83
N ASP A 175 -1.42 3.56 -7.30
CA ASP A 175 -1.61 2.56 -8.36
C ASP A 175 -2.50 1.40 -7.89
N PHE A 176 -2.49 1.06 -6.60
CA PHE A 176 -3.37 0.02 -6.06
C PHE A 176 -4.85 0.38 -6.21
N ILE A 177 -5.26 1.64 -5.92
CA ILE A 177 -6.65 2.06 -6.11
C ILE A 177 -7.00 2.18 -7.60
N ARG A 178 -6.06 2.61 -8.44
CA ARG A 178 -6.24 2.65 -9.90
C ARG A 178 -6.51 1.26 -10.47
N PHE A 179 -5.79 0.25 -9.99
CA PHE A 179 -6.01 -1.14 -10.40
C PHE A 179 -7.30 -1.71 -9.83
N ALA A 180 -7.59 -1.51 -8.54
CA ALA A 180 -8.81 -1.98 -7.91
C ALA A 180 -10.09 -1.44 -8.59
N ASN A 181 -10.02 -0.24 -9.19
CA ASN A 181 -11.12 0.35 -9.95
C ASN A 181 -11.31 -0.25 -11.36
N ARG A 182 -10.35 -1.02 -11.89
CA ARG A 182 -10.48 -1.64 -13.22
C ARG A 182 -11.46 -2.82 -13.18
N SER A 183 -12.33 -2.89 -14.19
CA SER A 183 -13.39 -3.90 -14.27
C SER A 183 -12.90 -5.34 -14.20
N ILE A 184 -11.71 -5.62 -14.76
CA ILE A 184 -11.11 -6.96 -14.79
C ILE A 184 -10.69 -7.49 -13.40
N TYR A 185 -10.55 -6.60 -12.40
CA TYR A 185 -10.09 -6.95 -11.06
C TYR A 185 -11.19 -6.88 -9.99
N LYS A 186 -12.40 -6.47 -10.35
CA LYS A 186 -13.55 -6.37 -9.42
C LYS A 186 -13.95 -7.69 -8.77
N GLU A 187 -13.58 -8.82 -9.38
CA GLU A 187 -13.81 -10.16 -8.80
C GLU A 187 -12.74 -10.55 -7.76
N GLU A 188 -11.61 -9.85 -7.73
CA GLU A 188 -10.49 -10.16 -6.85
C GLU A 188 -10.41 -9.26 -5.61
N VAL A 189 -10.98 -8.05 -5.71
CA VAL A 189 -10.93 -7.05 -4.63
C VAL A 189 -12.21 -6.23 -4.56
N GLU A 190 -12.57 -5.84 -3.35
CA GLU A 190 -13.67 -4.92 -3.04
C GLU A 190 -13.09 -3.64 -2.44
N ILE A 191 -13.56 -2.46 -2.90
CA ILE A 191 -13.17 -1.18 -2.32
C ILE A 191 -14.20 -0.77 -1.28
N LEU A 192 -13.75 -0.60 -0.05
CA LEU A 192 -14.56 -0.16 1.08
C LEU A 192 -14.10 1.23 1.52
N LEU A 193 -15.04 2.05 2.01
CA LEU A 193 -14.73 3.35 2.63
C LEU A 193 -13.92 4.28 1.72
N ASN A 194 -14.22 4.28 0.42
CA ASN A 194 -13.66 5.25 -0.51
C ASN A 194 -14.58 6.48 -0.49
N ASP A 195 -14.14 7.58 0.12
CA ASP A 195 -14.83 8.86 0.03
C ASP A 195 -14.42 9.50 -1.32
N ASN A 196 -15.27 9.30 -2.33
CA ASN A 196 -15.20 10.05 -3.59
C ASN A 196 -15.82 11.43 -3.43
#